data_ad1075f8c64364b8ebbf0817df652eec
#
_entry.id   ad1075f8c64364b8ebbf0817df652eec
#
_cell.length_a   1.000
_cell.length_b   1.000
_cell.length_c   1.000
_cell.angle_alpha   90.00
_cell.angle_beta   90.00
_cell.angle_gamma   90.00
#
_symmetry.space_group_name_H-M   'P 1'
#
loop_
_entity.id
_entity.type
_entity.pdbx_description
1 polymer ?
#
loop_
_entity_poly.entity_id
_entity_poly.type
_entity_poly.pdbx_seq_one_letter_code
_entity_poly.pdbx_strand_id
1 'polypeptide(L)'
;MAEILEIPENLCRLADNGAKKSAYFSRCRGLVTGGENLTIAAINELFGYDYEDGFDFRKQVFNDYFNGEFDRIADAKRFTPEDEQQLRDMCAKLDIPYEFKANIDNALTKYRYLWNAENAPLGNVKVDFPLEDGEICHAAGQAALCEVKTVAKEDNYYQLTRKLRIDETISFKGEHIEHPQVMEETAVIIDAGYLFLTNSRIIYLSKKLAKQIRLDDLKTADLSTNIIEAHQNNGQSLSFKMQDDAAEVMFAILRRILKDRNKK
;
A
#
# COMPACT_ATOMS: atom_id res chain seq x y z
N MET A 1 -38.12 -52.89 13.36
CA MET A 1 -38.96 -51.70 13.26
C MET A 1 -38.03 -50.53 13.15
N ALA A 2 -37.93 -49.92 11.95
CA ALA A 2 -37.18 -48.70 11.79
C ALA A 2 -38.11 -47.57 12.27
N GLU A 3 -37.75 -46.90 13.36
CA GLU A 3 -38.37 -45.65 13.75
C GLU A 3 -38.09 -44.64 12.63
N ILE A 4 -39.10 -44.24 11.88
CA ILE A 4 -39.05 -43.13 10.97
C ILE A 4 -38.97 -41.88 11.86
N LEU A 5 -37.80 -41.30 11.97
CA LEU A 5 -37.63 -40.01 12.60
C LEU A 5 -38.43 -39.00 11.79
N GLU A 6 -39.61 -38.57 12.30
CA GLU A 6 -40.38 -37.48 11.75
C GLU A 6 -39.59 -36.16 11.99
N ILE A 7 -38.81 -35.76 10.99
CA ILE A 7 -38.10 -34.47 11.03
C ILE A 7 -39.17 -33.39 10.87
N PRO A 8 -39.25 -32.40 11.77
CA PRO A 8 -40.17 -31.27 11.65
C PRO A 8 -40.05 -30.57 10.32
N GLU A 9 -41.17 -30.23 9.68
CA GLU A 9 -41.20 -29.61 8.33
C GLU A 9 -40.36 -28.34 8.22
N ASN A 10 -40.30 -27.52 9.29
CA ASN A 10 -39.45 -26.32 9.35
C ASN A 10 -37.95 -26.68 9.30
N LEU A 11 -37.51 -27.79 9.84
CA LEU A 11 -36.14 -28.27 9.76
C LEU A 11 -35.81 -28.81 8.36
N CYS A 12 -36.76 -29.49 7.71
CA CYS A 12 -36.62 -29.90 6.30
C CYS A 12 -36.46 -28.69 5.39
N ARG A 13 -37.30 -27.68 5.54
CA ARG A 13 -37.20 -26.42 4.76
C ARG A 13 -35.88 -25.67 5.00
N LEU A 14 -35.39 -25.63 6.22
CA LEU A 14 -34.08 -25.02 6.54
C LEU A 14 -32.94 -25.80 5.91
N ALA A 15 -32.98 -27.14 5.94
CA ALA A 15 -31.98 -27.99 5.30
C ALA A 15 -32.00 -27.83 3.77
N ASP A 16 -33.19 -27.81 3.14
CA ASP A 16 -33.35 -27.61 1.70
C ASP A 16 -32.83 -26.24 1.26
N ASN A 17 -33.16 -25.17 2.00
CA ASN A 17 -32.62 -23.83 1.73
C ASN A 17 -31.10 -23.76 1.88
N GLY A 18 -30.55 -24.43 2.90
CA GLY A 18 -29.12 -24.53 3.10
C GLY A 18 -28.39 -25.24 1.97
N ALA A 19 -28.96 -26.38 1.53
CA ALA A 19 -28.43 -27.14 0.40
C ALA A 19 -28.49 -26.34 -0.92
N LYS A 20 -29.63 -25.66 -1.17
CA LYS A 20 -29.82 -24.79 -2.34
C LYS A 20 -28.76 -23.67 -2.37
N LYS A 21 -28.57 -22.97 -1.26
CA LYS A 21 -27.55 -21.91 -1.13
C LYS A 21 -26.14 -22.43 -1.36
N SER A 22 -25.79 -23.57 -0.75
CA SER A 22 -24.49 -24.22 -0.93
C SER A 22 -24.23 -24.63 -2.37
N ALA A 23 -25.23 -25.18 -3.04
CA ALA A 23 -25.13 -25.58 -4.44
C ALA A 23 -24.99 -24.36 -5.36
N TYR A 24 -25.75 -23.28 -5.15
CA TYR A 24 -25.61 -22.02 -5.88
C TYR A 24 -24.19 -21.46 -5.71
N PHE A 25 -23.71 -21.38 -4.49
CA PHE A 25 -22.36 -20.91 -4.17
C PHE A 25 -21.27 -21.74 -4.89
N SER A 26 -21.45 -23.08 -4.90
CA SER A 26 -20.54 -23.98 -5.61
C SER A 26 -20.50 -23.72 -7.12
N ARG A 27 -21.65 -23.46 -7.76
CA ARG A 27 -21.72 -23.10 -9.18
C ARG A 27 -21.03 -21.76 -9.48
N CYS A 28 -21.30 -20.73 -8.66
CA CYS A 28 -20.61 -19.44 -8.78
C CYS A 28 -19.10 -19.59 -8.62
N ARG A 29 -18.63 -20.43 -7.67
CA ARG A 29 -17.20 -20.75 -7.52
C ARG A 29 -16.66 -21.45 -8.76
N GLY A 30 -17.42 -22.35 -9.37
CA GLY A 30 -17.05 -23.03 -10.60
C GLY A 30 -16.83 -22.05 -11.78
N LEU A 31 -17.57 -20.94 -11.88
CA LEU A 31 -17.36 -19.90 -12.90
C LEU A 31 -15.98 -19.23 -12.75
N VAL A 32 -15.55 -18.99 -11.52
CA VAL A 32 -14.25 -18.36 -11.23
C VAL A 32 -13.11 -19.32 -11.53
N THR A 33 -13.25 -20.59 -11.13
CA THR A 33 -12.21 -21.62 -11.31
C THR A 33 -12.18 -22.27 -12.70
N GLY A 34 -13.14 -21.93 -13.58
CA GLY A 34 -13.22 -22.49 -14.92
C GLY A 34 -13.87 -23.88 -14.99
N GLY A 35 -14.45 -24.35 -13.89
CA GLY A 35 -15.17 -25.65 -13.81
C GLY A 35 -16.66 -25.56 -14.17
N GLU A 36 -17.18 -24.37 -14.46
CA GLU A 36 -18.58 -24.13 -14.82
C GLU A 36 -18.67 -23.40 -16.16
N ASN A 37 -19.59 -23.83 -17.02
CA ASN A 37 -19.79 -23.24 -18.34
C ASN A 37 -21.13 -22.47 -18.46
N LEU A 38 -21.94 -22.47 -17.41
CA LEU A 38 -23.21 -21.72 -17.38
C LEU A 38 -22.91 -20.23 -17.11
N THR A 39 -23.81 -19.37 -17.59
CA THR A 39 -23.81 -17.95 -17.20
C THR A 39 -24.50 -17.76 -15.84
N ILE A 40 -24.26 -16.62 -15.19
CA ILE A 40 -24.99 -16.27 -13.94
C ILE A 40 -26.50 -16.27 -14.18
N ALA A 41 -26.97 -15.77 -15.31
CA ALA A 41 -28.41 -15.79 -15.66
C ALA A 41 -28.98 -17.22 -15.67
N ALA A 42 -28.28 -18.17 -16.30
CA ALA A 42 -28.68 -19.57 -16.33
C ALA A 42 -28.60 -20.23 -14.93
N ILE A 43 -27.59 -19.87 -14.12
CA ILE A 43 -27.51 -20.37 -12.76
C ILE A 43 -28.65 -19.79 -11.90
N ASN A 44 -28.95 -18.50 -12.02
CA ASN A 44 -30.09 -17.89 -11.32
C ASN A 44 -31.41 -18.56 -11.67
N GLU A 45 -31.67 -18.80 -12.96
CA GLU A 45 -32.85 -19.51 -13.44
C GLU A 45 -32.92 -20.93 -12.84
N LEU A 46 -31.81 -21.67 -12.87
CA LEU A 46 -31.74 -23.05 -12.32
C LEU A 46 -32.13 -23.11 -10.85
N PHE A 47 -31.74 -22.10 -10.06
CA PHE A 47 -32.03 -22.02 -8.64
C PHE A 47 -33.26 -21.21 -8.29
N GLY A 48 -33.94 -20.58 -9.28
CA GLY A 48 -35.08 -19.70 -9.05
C GLY A 48 -34.71 -18.51 -8.16
N TYR A 49 -33.55 -17.93 -8.39
CA TYR A 49 -33.11 -16.69 -7.78
C TYR A 49 -33.26 -15.53 -8.78
N ASP A 50 -33.64 -14.37 -8.28
CA ASP A 50 -33.49 -13.14 -9.05
C ASP A 50 -32.05 -12.60 -8.93
N TYR A 51 -31.80 -11.42 -9.51
CA TYR A 51 -30.48 -10.81 -9.47
C TYR A 51 -30.05 -10.47 -8.04
N GLU A 52 -30.95 -9.93 -7.24
CA GLU A 52 -30.67 -9.47 -5.86
C GLU A 52 -30.47 -10.65 -4.92
N ASP A 53 -31.30 -11.72 -5.04
CA ASP A 53 -31.19 -12.91 -4.20
C ASP A 53 -29.80 -13.56 -4.26
N GLY A 54 -29.22 -13.58 -5.46
CA GLY A 54 -27.90 -14.19 -5.70
C GLY A 54 -26.70 -13.27 -5.46
N PHE A 55 -26.91 -11.95 -5.34
CA PHE A 55 -25.85 -10.95 -5.37
C PHE A 55 -24.83 -11.12 -4.22
N ASP A 56 -25.31 -11.29 -3.00
CA ASP A 56 -24.43 -11.43 -1.83
C ASP A 56 -23.56 -12.70 -1.92
N PHE A 57 -24.10 -13.79 -2.49
CA PHE A 57 -23.33 -15.03 -2.68
C PHE A 57 -22.24 -14.84 -3.73
N ARG A 58 -22.54 -14.16 -4.85
CA ARG A 58 -21.56 -13.85 -5.89
C ARG A 58 -20.45 -12.96 -5.36
N LYS A 59 -20.82 -11.94 -4.57
CA LYS A 59 -19.87 -11.05 -3.91
C LYS A 59 -19.01 -11.79 -2.89
N GLN A 60 -19.58 -12.75 -2.16
CA GLN A 60 -18.80 -13.59 -1.24
C GLN A 60 -17.81 -14.48 -2.00
N VAL A 61 -18.20 -15.13 -3.09
CA VAL A 61 -17.30 -15.92 -3.96
C VAL A 61 -16.13 -15.06 -4.45
N PHE A 62 -16.43 -13.83 -4.91
CA PHE A 62 -15.40 -12.89 -5.32
C PHE A 62 -14.45 -12.56 -4.18
N ASN A 63 -14.96 -12.21 -3.00
CA ASN A 63 -14.14 -11.87 -1.84
C ASN A 63 -13.24 -13.02 -1.38
N ASP A 64 -13.75 -14.27 -1.38
CA ASP A 64 -12.96 -15.44 -1.02
C ASP A 64 -11.75 -15.63 -1.95
N TYR A 65 -11.94 -15.41 -3.24
CA TYR A 65 -10.85 -15.48 -4.22
C TYR A 65 -9.92 -14.24 -4.11
N PHE A 66 -10.52 -13.07 -4.07
CA PHE A 66 -9.81 -11.79 -4.06
C PHE A 66 -8.85 -11.68 -2.87
N ASN A 67 -9.22 -12.19 -1.69
CA ASN A 67 -8.35 -12.11 -0.52
C ASN A 67 -7.00 -12.79 -0.78
N GLY A 68 -7.00 -14.00 -1.38
CA GLY A 68 -5.76 -14.69 -1.72
C GLY A 68 -4.91 -13.96 -2.77
N GLU A 69 -5.58 -13.39 -3.79
CA GLU A 69 -4.89 -12.58 -4.81
C GLU A 69 -4.37 -11.27 -4.24
N PHE A 70 -5.13 -10.63 -3.37
CA PHE A 70 -4.70 -9.39 -2.73
C PHE A 70 -3.47 -9.59 -1.84
N ASP A 71 -3.42 -10.68 -1.07
CA ASP A 71 -2.24 -11.04 -0.27
C ASP A 71 -1.01 -11.22 -1.17
N ARG A 72 -1.15 -11.94 -2.30
CA ARG A 72 -0.07 -12.11 -3.28
C ARG A 72 0.40 -10.78 -3.88
N ILE A 73 -0.55 -9.89 -4.24
CA ILE A 73 -0.27 -8.55 -4.78
C ILE A 73 0.43 -7.69 -3.73
N ALA A 74 -0.03 -7.75 -2.48
CA ALA A 74 0.52 -6.98 -1.37
C ALA A 74 1.95 -7.42 -1.00
N ASP A 75 2.20 -8.72 -0.96
CA ASP A 75 3.53 -9.28 -0.71
C ASP A 75 4.53 -8.89 -1.82
N ALA A 76 4.08 -8.94 -3.08
CA ALA A 76 4.88 -8.52 -4.21
C ALA A 76 5.00 -6.99 -4.33
N LYS A 77 4.14 -6.22 -3.67
CA LYS A 77 3.95 -4.76 -3.84
C LYS A 77 3.78 -4.36 -5.30
N ARG A 78 3.09 -5.17 -6.09
CA ARG A 78 2.90 -4.99 -7.53
C ARG A 78 1.50 -5.40 -7.93
N PHE A 79 0.83 -4.54 -8.67
CA PHE A 79 -0.46 -4.80 -9.30
C PHE A 79 -0.32 -4.59 -10.79
N THR A 80 -0.24 -5.70 -11.53
CA THR A 80 0.02 -5.69 -12.97
C THR A 80 -1.25 -5.46 -13.77
N PRO A 81 -1.17 -5.05 -15.05
CA PRO A 81 -2.34 -4.98 -15.93
C PRO A 81 -3.05 -6.34 -16.08
N GLU A 82 -2.30 -7.44 -16.05
CA GLU A 82 -2.82 -8.80 -16.11
C GLU A 82 -3.63 -9.15 -14.85
N ASP A 83 -3.13 -8.78 -13.66
CA ASP A 83 -3.87 -8.95 -12.41
C ASP A 83 -5.19 -8.16 -12.44
N GLU A 84 -5.15 -6.91 -12.92
CA GLU A 84 -6.35 -6.07 -13.03
C GLU A 84 -7.35 -6.67 -14.00
N GLN A 85 -6.90 -7.14 -15.16
CA GLN A 85 -7.77 -7.77 -16.15
C GLN A 85 -8.42 -9.05 -15.60
N GLN A 86 -7.65 -9.87 -14.89
CA GLN A 86 -8.14 -11.10 -14.24
C GLN A 86 -9.25 -10.79 -13.23
N LEU A 87 -9.09 -9.77 -12.39
CA LEU A 87 -10.12 -9.36 -11.43
C LEU A 87 -11.36 -8.79 -12.13
N ARG A 88 -11.19 -8.02 -13.20
CA ARG A 88 -12.32 -7.51 -14.02
C ARG A 88 -13.08 -8.63 -14.68
N ASP A 89 -12.40 -9.59 -15.28
CA ASP A 89 -13.02 -10.75 -15.93
C ASP A 89 -13.81 -11.59 -14.93
N MET A 90 -13.29 -11.71 -13.72
CA MET A 90 -13.98 -12.41 -12.65
C MET A 90 -15.26 -11.68 -12.20
N CYS A 91 -15.19 -10.36 -12.01
CA CYS A 91 -16.36 -9.56 -11.71
C CYS A 91 -17.41 -9.68 -12.82
N ALA A 92 -16.98 -9.65 -14.08
CA ALA A 92 -17.87 -9.83 -15.23
C ALA A 92 -18.52 -11.23 -15.26
N LYS A 93 -17.76 -12.30 -15.01
CA LYS A 93 -18.29 -13.67 -14.91
C LYS A 93 -19.32 -13.84 -13.78
N LEU A 94 -19.10 -13.15 -12.66
CA LEU A 94 -20.01 -13.19 -11.52
C LEU A 94 -21.14 -12.17 -11.61
N ASP A 95 -21.16 -11.33 -12.63
CA ASP A 95 -22.12 -10.24 -12.81
C ASP A 95 -22.22 -9.35 -11.56
N ILE A 96 -21.06 -8.84 -11.12
CA ILE A 96 -20.91 -7.92 -9.98
C ILE A 96 -20.07 -6.71 -10.40
N PRO A 97 -20.25 -5.54 -9.77
CA PRO A 97 -19.44 -4.36 -10.06
C PRO A 97 -17.97 -4.57 -9.63
N TYR A 98 -17.05 -4.00 -10.42
CA TYR A 98 -15.62 -3.95 -10.09
C TYR A 98 -15.34 -2.76 -9.16
N GLU A 99 -15.59 -2.97 -7.87
CA GLU A 99 -15.51 -1.94 -6.83
C GLU A 99 -14.85 -2.50 -5.58
N PHE A 100 -13.98 -1.71 -4.96
CA PHE A 100 -13.29 -2.06 -3.73
C PHE A 100 -13.56 -1.05 -2.62
N LYS A 101 -13.33 -1.46 -1.37
CA LYS A 101 -13.29 -0.52 -0.25
C LYS A 101 -12.11 0.44 -0.44
N ALA A 102 -12.27 1.68 0.00
CA ALA A 102 -11.29 2.75 -0.22
C ALA A 102 -9.84 2.39 0.19
N ASN A 103 -9.66 1.67 1.30
CA ASN A 103 -8.34 1.23 1.74
C ASN A 103 -7.69 0.22 0.78
N ILE A 104 -8.47 -0.69 0.21
CA ILE A 104 -8.01 -1.67 -0.78
C ILE A 104 -7.70 -0.98 -2.10
N ASP A 105 -8.61 -0.11 -2.57
CA ASP A 105 -8.44 0.64 -3.81
C ASP A 105 -7.19 1.53 -3.78
N ASN A 106 -6.93 2.19 -2.65
CA ASN A 106 -5.71 2.96 -2.43
C ASN A 106 -4.45 2.07 -2.51
N ALA A 107 -4.48 0.88 -1.88
CA ALA A 107 -3.36 -0.05 -1.93
C ALA A 107 -3.11 -0.58 -3.35
N LEU A 108 -4.16 -0.99 -4.07
CA LEU A 108 -4.05 -1.43 -5.47
C LEU A 108 -3.53 -0.31 -6.38
N THR A 109 -4.00 0.92 -6.16
CA THR A 109 -3.53 2.11 -6.89
C THR A 109 -2.03 2.34 -6.64
N LYS A 110 -1.57 2.28 -5.40
CA LYS A 110 -0.15 2.36 -5.05
C LYS A 110 0.66 1.27 -5.76
N TYR A 111 0.24 0.01 -5.68
CA TYR A 111 0.96 -1.11 -6.29
C TYR A 111 0.98 -1.04 -7.82
N ARG A 112 -0.07 -0.48 -8.44
CA ARG A 112 -0.09 -0.15 -9.88
C ARG A 112 0.95 0.91 -10.23
N TYR A 113 1.06 1.97 -9.42
CA TYR A 113 2.08 3.01 -9.65
C TYR A 113 3.50 2.45 -9.49
N LEU A 114 3.74 1.58 -8.50
CA LEU A 114 5.04 0.92 -8.32
C LEU A 114 5.41 0.05 -9.53
N TRP A 115 4.45 -0.76 -10.01
CA TRP A 115 4.67 -1.57 -11.21
C TRP A 115 4.93 -0.70 -12.45
N ASN A 116 4.15 0.37 -12.65
CA ASN A 116 4.33 1.31 -13.76
C ASN A 116 5.71 1.99 -13.70
N ALA A 117 6.15 2.41 -12.53
CA ALA A 117 7.46 3.03 -12.35
C ALA A 117 8.61 2.11 -12.80
N GLU A 118 8.44 0.80 -12.63
CA GLU A 118 9.46 -0.18 -13.02
C GLU A 118 9.36 -0.63 -14.49
N ASN A 119 8.16 -0.72 -15.07
CA ASN A 119 7.91 -1.46 -16.32
C ASN A 119 7.35 -0.60 -17.46
N ALA A 120 6.59 0.47 -17.15
CA ALA A 120 6.04 1.35 -18.16
C ALA A 120 7.03 2.45 -18.58
N PRO A 121 6.86 3.10 -19.74
CA PRO A 121 7.57 4.33 -20.08
C PRO A 121 7.32 5.39 -19.00
N LEU A 122 8.40 6.04 -18.52
CA LEU A 122 8.27 7.11 -17.55
C LEU A 122 7.49 8.28 -18.16
N GLY A 123 6.56 8.82 -17.40
CA GLY A 123 5.75 9.95 -17.82
C GLY A 123 6.56 11.24 -18.05
N ASN A 124 5.89 12.25 -18.64
CA ASN A 124 6.40 13.61 -18.76
C ASN A 124 5.47 14.53 -17.97
N VAL A 125 5.98 15.09 -16.89
CA VAL A 125 5.27 16.03 -16.02
C VAL A 125 5.60 17.45 -16.46
N LYS A 126 4.58 18.24 -16.80
CA LYS A 126 4.75 19.66 -17.09
C LYS A 126 5.11 20.41 -15.82
N VAL A 127 6.13 21.27 -15.91
CA VAL A 127 6.63 22.07 -14.80
C VAL A 127 6.74 23.54 -15.21
N ASP A 128 6.59 24.45 -14.24
CA ASP A 128 6.60 25.90 -14.46
C ASP A 128 7.98 26.56 -14.28
N PHE A 129 9.04 25.75 -14.23
CA PHE A 129 10.43 26.23 -14.16
C PHE A 129 11.24 25.75 -15.36
N PRO A 130 12.34 26.45 -15.70
CA PRO A 130 13.14 26.08 -16.86
C PRO A 130 13.84 24.74 -16.69
N LEU A 131 13.66 23.87 -17.67
CA LEU A 131 14.40 22.62 -17.84
C LEU A 131 15.61 22.87 -18.79
N GLU A 132 16.67 22.09 -18.62
CA GLU A 132 17.81 22.08 -19.54
C GLU A 132 17.41 21.43 -20.88
N ASP A 133 18.22 21.64 -21.94
CA ASP A 133 17.96 21.03 -23.25
C ASP A 133 17.93 19.49 -23.14
N GLY A 134 16.84 18.87 -23.57
CA GLY A 134 16.63 17.44 -23.46
C GLY A 134 16.27 16.94 -22.05
N GLU A 135 16.09 17.84 -21.08
CA GLU A 135 15.64 17.48 -19.75
C GLU A 135 14.14 17.26 -19.71
N ILE A 136 13.71 16.15 -19.10
CA ILE A 136 12.31 15.76 -18.94
C ILE A 136 12.05 15.50 -17.46
N CYS A 137 11.01 16.14 -16.93
CA CYS A 137 10.53 15.84 -15.57
C CYS A 137 9.64 14.60 -15.61
N HIS A 138 9.99 13.57 -14.85
CA HIS A 138 9.28 12.31 -14.82
C HIS A 138 8.32 12.18 -13.64
N ALA A 139 8.59 12.88 -12.55
CA ALA A 139 7.73 12.86 -11.37
C ALA A 139 7.80 14.16 -10.59
N ALA A 140 6.70 14.51 -9.92
CA ALA A 140 6.59 15.62 -9.00
C ALA A 140 5.71 15.22 -7.81
N GLY A 141 6.07 15.67 -6.61
CA GLY A 141 5.28 15.40 -5.41
C GLY A 141 5.59 16.37 -4.28
N GLN A 142 4.63 16.52 -3.37
CA GLN A 142 4.84 17.33 -2.17
C GLN A 142 5.89 16.66 -1.28
N ALA A 143 6.85 17.45 -0.80
CA ALA A 143 7.92 16.99 0.06
C ALA A 143 8.31 18.05 1.06
N ALA A 144 8.79 17.63 2.22
CA ALA A 144 9.45 18.50 3.18
C ALA A 144 10.96 18.22 3.15
N LEU A 145 11.77 19.26 3.04
CA LEU A 145 13.21 19.17 3.24
C LEU A 145 13.47 18.97 4.74
N CYS A 146 14.26 17.97 5.08
CA CYS A 146 14.56 17.60 6.45
C CYS A 146 16.07 17.64 6.72
N GLU A 147 16.42 17.83 7.98
CA GLU A 147 17.73 17.59 8.54
C GLU A 147 17.63 16.45 9.54
N VAL A 148 18.45 15.41 9.38
CA VAL A 148 18.51 14.31 10.34
C VAL A 148 19.37 14.75 11.52
N LYS A 149 18.79 14.78 12.71
CA LYS A 149 19.48 15.13 13.96
C LYS A 149 19.41 13.96 14.91
N THR A 150 20.53 13.65 15.51
CA THR A 150 20.59 12.70 16.60
C THR A 150 20.11 13.40 17.87
N VAL A 151 18.97 12.98 18.40
CA VAL A 151 18.38 13.54 19.62
C VAL A 151 18.44 12.48 20.71
N ALA A 152 18.83 12.89 21.92
CA ALA A 152 18.72 12.01 23.07
C ALA A 152 17.25 11.75 23.37
N LYS A 153 16.84 10.49 23.41
CA LYS A 153 15.49 10.10 23.81
C LYS A 153 15.33 10.44 25.28
N GLU A 154 14.44 11.38 25.61
CA GLU A 154 14.03 11.59 27.00
C GLU A 154 13.27 10.35 27.44
N ASP A 155 13.87 9.56 28.32
CA ASP A 155 13.18 8.45 28.96
C ASP A 155 12.02 8.96 29.79
N ASN A 156 10.81 8.76 29.32
CA ASN A 156 9.56 9.03 30.05
C ASN A 156 9.38 8.14 31.30
N TYR A 157 10.44 7.47 31.73
CA TYR A 157 10.44 6.60 32.91
C TYR A 157 10.19 7.38 34.22
N TYR A 158 10.48 8.67 34.27
CA TYR A 158 10.26 9.51 35.44
C TYR A 158 8.79 9.77 35.78
N GLN A 159 7.85 9.56 34.88
CA GLN A 159 6.42 9.76 35.14
C GLN A 159 5.75 8.57 35.87
N LEU A 160 6.29 7.36 35.76
CA LEU A 160 5.72 6.19 36.41
C LEU A 160 6.06 6.09 37.91
N THR A 161 7.24 6.55 38.32
CA THR A 161 7.68 6.51 39.72
C THR A 161 7.02 7.58 40.59
N ARG A 162 6.50 8.67 40.01
CA ARG A 162 5.77 9.72 40.75
C ARG A 162 4.34 9.34 41.17
N LYS A 163 3.73 8.29 40.66
CA LYS A 163 2.36 7.85 40.97
C LYS A 163 2.25 6.69 41.95
N LEU A 164 3.34 6.08 42.34
CA LEU A 164 3.35 5.07 43.41
C LEU A 164 3.70 5.76 44.74
N ARG A 165 2.68 6.24 45.47
CA ARG A 165 2.82 6.52 46.91
C ARG A 165 3.01 5.18 47.60
N ILE A 166 4.25 4.83 47.89
CA ILE A 166 4.61 3.76 48.82
C ILE A 166 4.78 4.41 50.20
N ASP A 167 4.12 3.81 51.16
CA ASP A 167 4.06 4.21 52.56
C ASP A 167 5.44 4.54 53.14
N GLU A 168 5.51 5.46 54.10
CA GLU A 168 6.67 6.20 54.59
C GLU A 168 7.75 5.37 55.29
N THR A 169 7.82 4.07 55.16
CA THR A 169 8.74 3.21 55.94
C THR A 169 9.83 2.48 55.14
N ILE A 170 9.95 2.71 53.81
CA ILE A 170 11.06 2.11 53.04
C ILE A 170 11.91 3.19 52.38
N SER A 171 13.03 3.55 53.00
CA SER A 171 14.04 4.40 52.36
C SER A 171 14.91 3.54 51.45
N PHE A 172 14.65 3.60 50.14
CA PHE A 172 15.61 3.13 49.13
C PHE A 172 16.69 4.17 48.95
N LYS A 173 17.91 3.85 49.30
CA LYS A 173 19.10 4.52 48.77
C LYS A 173 19.25 4.05 47.31
N GLY A 174 18.72 4.85 46.37
CA GLY A 174 18.93 4.59 44.95
C GLY A 174 20.38 4.83 44.58
N GLU A 175 21.09 3.80 44.19
CA GLU A 175 22.30 3.96 43.40
C GLU A 175 21.93 4.64 42.08
N HIS A 176 22.68 5.68 41.74
CA HIS A 176 22.56 6.36 40.45
C HIS A 176 23.05 5.37 39.38
N ILE A 177 22.14 4.62 38.77
CA ILE A 177 22.43 3.84 37.56
C ILE A 177 22.40 4.83 36.42
N GLU A 178 23.57 5.18 35.89
CA GLU A 178 23.66 5.90 34.62
C GLU A 178 23.16 4.97 33.52
N HIS A 179 21.91 5.19 33.07
CA HIS A 179 21.40 4.49 31.90
C HIS A 179 22.06 5.09 30.65
N PRO A 180 22.55 4.27 29.71
CA PRO A 180 23.07 4.79 28.47
C PRO A 180 21.94 5.53 27.75
N GLN A 181 22.16 6.81 27.42
CA GLN A 181 21.22 7.59 26.63
C GLN A 181 21.02 6.91 25.28
N VAL A 182 19.80 6.48 25.01
CA VAL A 182 19.45 5.96 23.68
C VAL A 182 19.33 7.16 22.76
N MET A 183 20.27 7.27 21.81
CA MET A 183 20.26 8.31 20.79
C MET A 183 19.34 7.86 19.65
N GLU A 184 18.35 8.65 19.31
CA GLU A 184 17.43 8.39 18.22
C GLU A 184 17.63 9.44 17.11
N GLU A 185 17.75 8.98 15.87
CA GLU A 185 17.80 9.88 14.73
C GLU A 185 16.40 10.38 14.40
N THR A 186 16.21 11.69 14.50
CA THR A 186 14.93 12.34 14.24
C THR A 186 15.06 13.29 13.06
N ALA A 187 14.15 13.17 12.08
CA ALA A 187 14.08 14.08 10.96
C ALA A 187 13.35 15.37 11.34
N VAL A 188 14.08 16.48 11.40
CA VAL A 188 13.53 17.81 11.66
C VAL A 188 13.19 18.48 10.33
N ILE A 189 11.92 18.87 10.14
CA ILE A 189 11.47 19.58 8.93
C ILE A 189 12.03 20.99 8.94
N ILE A 190 12.78 21.36 7.89
CA ILE A 190 13.33 22.68 7.67
C ILE A 190 12.38 23.52 6.84
N ASP A 191 11.78 22.92 5.79
CA ASP A 191 10.97 23.63 4.81
C ASP A 191 10.01 22.68 4.11
N ALA A 192 8.89 23.19 3.60
CA ALA A 192 7.89 22.42 2.87
C ALA A 192 7.75 22.94 1.44
N GLY A 193 7.75 22.05 0.47
CA GLY A 193 7.73 22.38 -0.96
C GLY A 193 7.37 21.16 -1.82
N TYR A 194 8.03 21.08 -2.96
CA TYR A 194 7.85 20.04 -3.97
C TYR A 194 9.17 19.43 -4.37
N LEU A 195 9.19 18.12 -4.51
CA LEU A 195 10.29 17.35 -5.07
C LEU A 195 9.95 16.99 -6.52
N PHE A 196 10.90 17.21 -7.42
CA PHE A 196 10.80 16.87 -8.83
C PHE A 196 11.95 15.96 -9.20
N LEU A 197 11.66 14.93 -9.98
CA LEU A 197 12.65 14.00 -10.53
C LEU A 197 12.71 14.19 -12.05
N THR A 198 13.86 14.58 -12.54
CA THR A 198 14.12 14.67 -13.98
C THR A 198 15.09 13.57 -14.43
N ASN A 199 15.27 13.41 -15.73
CA ASN A 199 16.29 12.53 -16.29
C ASN A 199 17.75 13.01 -16.02
N SER A 200 17.94 14.21 -15.45
CA SER A 200 19.27 14.79 -15.20
C SER A 200 19.52 15.17 -13.74
N ARG A 201 18.52 15.50 -12.97
CA ARG A 201 18.66 16.02 -11.59
C ARG A 201 17.44 15.74 -10.71
N ILE A 202 17.67 15.79 -9.41
CA ILE A 202 16.66 15.88 -8.35
C ILE A 202 16.52 17.36 -8.01
N ILE A 203 15.29 17.91 -8.00
CA ILE A 203 15.05 19.32 -7.72
C ILE A 203 14.04 19.43 -6.59
N TYR A 204 14.37 20.21 -5.57
CA TYR A 204 13.44 20.61 -4.53
C TYR A 204 13.17 22.10 -4.64
N LEU A 205 11.90 22.47 -4.71
CA LEU A 205 11.46 23.87 -4.80
C LEU A 205 10.41 24.17 -3.73
N SER A 206 10.61 25.28 -3.03
CA SER A 206 9.65 25.88 -2.13
C SER A 206 9.55 27.38 -2.36
N LYS A 207 8.73 28.06 -1.57
CA LYS A 207 8.67 29.54 -1.58
C LYS A 207 9.97 30.20 -1.07
N LYS A 208 10.78 29.45 -0.29
CA LYS A 208 11.95 30.00 0.39
C LYS A 208 13.27 29.45 -0.15
N LEU A 209 13.26 28.20 -0.60
CA LEU A 209 14.46 27.46 -0.94
C LEU A 209 14.33 26.77 -2.29
N ALA A 210 15.45 26.77 -3.02
CA ALA A 210 15.65 25.92 -4.18
C ALA A 210 16.91 25.09 -3.95
N LYS A 211 16.82 23.78 -4.07
CA LYS A 211 17.93 22.84 -3.98
C LYS A 211 17.90 21.91 -5.18
N GLN A 212 19.06 21.53 -5.66
CA GLN A 212 19.17 20.54 -6.73
C GLN A 212 20.38 19.66 -6.54
N ILE A 213 20.27 18.42 -7.01
CA ILE A 213 21.36 17.44 -7.08
C ILE A 213 21.38 16.92 -8.51
N ARG A 214 22.49 17.10 -9.23
CA ARG A 214 22.68 16.42 -10.51
C ARG A 214 22.81 14.94 -10.30
N LEU A 215 22.22 14.13 -11.15
CA LEU A 215 22.32 12.68 -11.01
C LEU A 215 23.75 12.17 -11.21
N ASP A 216 24.61 12.95 -11.88
CA ASP A 216 26.05 12.65 -11.99
C ASP A 216 26.81 12.86 -10.67
N ASP A 217 26.30 13.76 -9.83
CA ASP A 217 26.87 14.06 -8.50
C ASP A 217 26.25 13.16 -7.42
N LEU A 218 25.23 12.37 -7.72
CA LEU A 218 24.57 11.46 -6.78
C LEU A 218 25.42 10.21 -6.59
N LYS A 219 25.83 9.95 -5.37
CA LYS A 219 26.56 8.76 -4.98
C LYS A 219 25.61 7.59 -4.70
N THR A 220 24.64 7.81 -3.82
CA THR A 220 23.57 6.85 -3.48
C THR A 220 22.28 7.59 -3.17
N ALA A 221 21.17 6.87 -3.28
CA ALA A 221 19.88 7.31 -2.76
C ALA A 221 19.23 6.15 -2.04
N ASP A 222 18.69 6.44 -0.84
CA ASP A 222 18.10 5.46 0.04
C ASP A 222 16.69 5.89 0.45
N LEU A 223 15.83 4.92 0.74
CA LEU A 223 14.48 5.14 1.27
C LEU A 223 14.38 4.55 2.66
N SER A 224 14.11 5.40 3.65
CA SER A 224 13.84 4.99 5.03
C SER A 224 12.43 5.44 5.39
N THR A 225 11.51 4.48 5.57
CA THR A 225 10.09 4.72 5.83
C THR A 225 9.48 5.64 4.75
N ASN A 226 9.49 6.97 4.97
CA ASN A 226 8.94 7.98 4.06
C ASN A 226 9.93 9.12 3.74
N ILE A 227 11.21 8.88 3.99
CA ILE A 227 12.29 9.83 3.73
C ILE A 227 13.18 9.28 2.62
N ILE A 228 13.31 10.05 1.55
CA ILE A 228 14.28 9.80 0.48
C ILE A 228 15.55 10.57 0.84
N GLU A 229 16.64 9.86 1.06
CA GLU A 229 17.96 10.43 1.33
C GLU A 229 18.82 10.35 0.07
N ALA A 230 19.30 11.50 -0.38
CA ALA A 230 20.15 11.61 -1.55
C ALA A 230 21.56 12.04 -1.13
N HIS A 231 22.52 11.13 -1.23
CA HIS A 231 23.91 11.34 -0.86
C HIS A 231 24.74 11.71 -2.09
N GLN A 232 25.48 12.81 -1.99
CA GLN A 232 26.31 13.32 -3.06
C GLN A 232 27.77 12.87 -2.94
N ASN A 233 28.49 12.88 -4.07
CA ASN A 233 29.93 12.53 -4.12
C ASN A 233 30.81 13.44 -3.27
N ASN A 234 30.37 14.68 -3.02
CA ASN A 234 31.08 15.66 -2.17
C ASN A 234 30.83 15.45 -0.67
N GLY A 235 30.08 14.41 -0.27
CA GLY A 235 29.74 14.10 1.11
C GLY A 235 28.52 14.83 1.67
N GLN A 236 27.88 15.71 0.89
CA GLN A 236 26.62 16.34 1.29
C GLN A 236 25.45 15.38 1.09
N SER A 237 24.40 15.53 1.92
CA SER A 237 23.17 14.77 1.82
C SER A 237 21.97 15.69 1.93
N LEU A 238 20.91 15.35 1.20
CA LEU A 238 19.62 16.00 1.31
C LEU A 238 18.57 14.93 1.61
N SER A 239 17.71 15.21 2.58
CA SER A 239 16.64 14.30 3.01
C SER A 239 15.28 14.93 2.74
N PHE A 240 14.42 14.19 2.04
CA PHE A 240 13.11 14.63 1.60
C PHE A 240 12.04 13.73 2.21
N LYS A 241 11.27 14.25 3.17
CA LYS A 241 10.14 13.54 3.77
C LYS A 241 8.90 13.76 2.92
N MET A 242 8.21 12.67 2.61
CA MET A 242 6.98 12.66 1.83
C MET A 242 5.89 11.88 2.58
N GLN A 243 4.68 11.77 2.01
CA GLN A 243 3.73 10.76 2.46
C GLN A 243 4.28 9.36 2.09
N ASP A 244 4.02 8.35 2.93
CA ASP A 244 4.62 7.02 2.81
C ASP A 244 4.49 6.42 1.41
N ASP A 245 3.26 6.40 0.88
CA ASP A 245 2.99 5.84 -0.45
C ASP A 245 3.65 6.65 -1.58
N ALA A 246 3.67 7.97 -1.45
CA ALA A 246 4.30 8.85 -2.43
C ALA A 246 5.84 8.70 -2.42
N ALA A 247 6.44 8.50 -1.24
CA ALA A 247 7.87 8.28 -1.11
C ALA A 247 8.31 6.99 -1.82
N GLU A 248 7.59 5.87 -1.62
CA GLU A 248 7.91 4.60 -2.28
C GLU A 248 7.82 4.71 -3.82
N VAL A 249 6.76 5.33 -4.35
CA VAL A 249 6.60 5.51 -5.80
C VAL A 249 7.68 6.45 -6.37
N MET A 250 7.93 7.56 -5.69
CA MET A 250 8.96 8.52 -6.11
C MET A 250 10.35 7.88 -6.12
N PHE A 251 10.66 7.08 -5.10
CA PHE A 251 11.92 6.34 -5.03
C PHE A 251 12.04 5.26 -6.11
N ALA A 252 10.96 4.56 -6.43
CA ALA A 252 10.94 3.59 -7.53
C ALA A 252 11.23 4.27 -8.88
N ILE A 253 10.65 5.45 -9.13
CA ILE A 253 10.93 6.25 -10.32
C ILE A 253 12.40 6.70 -10.37
N LEU A 254 12.94 7.19 -9.25
CA LEU A 254 14.35 7.59 -9.15
C LEU A 254 15.28 6.42 -9.50
N ARG A 255 15.04 5.25 -8.89
CA ARG A 255 15.81 4.02 -9.21
C ARG A 255 15.74 3.65 -10.68
N ARG A 256 14.57 3.78 -11.31
CA ARG A 256 14.40 3.52 -12.74
C ARG A 256 15.19 4.50 -13.59
N ILE A 257 15.14 5.81 -13.29
CA ILE A 257 15.93 6.83 -13.99
C ILE A 257 17.42 6.50 -13.92
N LEU A 258 17.93 6.17 -12.73
CA LEU A 258 19.34 5.80 -12.53
C LEU A 258 19.72 4.53 -13.31
N LYS A 259 18.85 3.52 -13.31
CA LYS A 259 19.07 2.28 -14.07
C LYS A 259 19.12 2.51 -15.57
N ASP A 260 18.25 3.36 -16.11
CA ASP A 260 18.17 3.63 -17.55
C ASP A 260 19.34 4.50 -18.03
N ARG A 261 19.88 5.36 -17.18
CA ARG A 261 21.14 6.10 -17.43
C ARG A 261 22.35 5.17 -17.55
N ASN A 262 22.46 4.20 -16.65
CA ASN A 262 23.59 3.25 -16.62
C ASN A 262 23.60 2.26 -17.82
N LYS A 263 22.54 2.25 -18.64
CA LYS A 263 22.45 1.43 -19.86
C LYS A 263 22.91 2.16 -21.13
N LYS A 264 23.08 3.48 -21.05
CA LYS A 264 23.57 4.30 -22.15
C LYS A 264 25.07 4.50 -22.05
#